data_b9debc80f9cc88c878fcb88edcba3f35
#
_entry.id   b9debc80f9cc88c878fcb88edcba3f35
#
_cell.length_a   1.000
_cell.length_b   1.000
_cell.length_c   1.000
_cell.angle_alpha   90.00
_cell.angle_beta   90.00
_cell.angle_gamma   90.00
#
_symmetry.space_group_name_H-M   'P 1'
#
loop_
_entity.id
_entity.type
_entity.pdbx_description
1 polymer ?
#
loop_
_entity_poly.entity_id
_entity_poly.type
_entity_poly.pdbx_seq_one_letter_code
_entity_poly.pdbx_strand_id
1 'polypeptide(L)'
;MRNVKVAVLGLAVMASLLPSAVPAAEYYSWTSQQYALTEDYVREAMPPGFKVVIAELEGAVWADASGKTLYGWPLTPLRNGNAGELKGKPTCDDTHYKENAGLQSPYPGGLELPEVATRPSCVQDWPPVLASADAKPVGKWTIVDGPGGRKQWAYDGQALYTSVLDKKAGDVFGATSALEGGDGEGALRKPMGPERSMPSQFKVNVTHAGRMLTLDNNYAVYVFDGDTAKKFGCTGACLEKFSPVLAPERIRAQGDWSIVERSPGVKQWAYRGRPTYSYNLEGKRPSFEGSDEPGWHNVFTQLPPTFPKGFQIADSTAGSMLADAKGRTIYLYNCNDDAQDQLDCSHPSKPQAYRLAICGKGDWQRCQKVFTYLPAGADEKSTSNIWSIKHIDASTGRWVEPSAPGAIRVWAYRDRPVYLCARDKVPGDYECDSWGEFSGMRNGWKTFWIREVFGRG
;
A
#
# COMPACT_ATOMS: atom_id res chain seq x y z
N MET A 1 13.24 -10.26 -79.63
CA MET A 1 12.84 -11.02 -78.41
C MET A 1 13.58 -10.44 -77.27
N ARG A 2 12.89 -9.60 -76.39
CA ARG A 2 13.49 -8.97 -75.23
C ARG A 2 12.93 -9.67 -74.00
N ASN A 3 13.78 -10.26 -73.21
CA ASN A 3 13.44 -10.89 -71.94
C ASN A 3 13.23 -9.80 -70.90
N VAL A 4 12.04 -9.73 -70.29
CA VAL A 4 11.70 -8.91 -69.19
C VAL A 4 11.90 -9.79 -67.89
N LYS A 5 12.87 -9.42 -67.04
CA LYS A 5 13.03 -10.01 -65.68
C LYS A 5 12.08 -9.29 -64.77
N VAL A 6 11.14 -10.03 -64.20
CA VAL A 6 10.27 -9.56 -63.08
C VAL A 6 11.05 -9.70 -61.80
N ALA A 7 11.31 -8.58 -61.12
CA ALA A 7 11.86 -8.57 -59.78
C ALA A 7 10.71 -8.75 -58.78
N VAL A 8 10.76 -9.82 -57.98
CA VAL A 8 9.86 -10.04 -56.84
C VAL A 8 10.42 -9.27 -55.65
N LEU A 9 9.76 -8.19 -55.24
CA LEU A 9 10.03 -7.52 -53.99
C LEU A 9 9.46 -8.37 -52.87
N GLY A 10 10.34 -8.96 -52.07
CA GLY A 10 9.96 -9.59 -50.79
C GLY A 10 9.57 -8.52 -49.77
N LEU A 11 8.31 -8.50 -49.35
CA LEU A 11 7.87 -7.76 -48.13
C LEU A 11 8.49 -8.46 -46.91
N ALA A 12 9.44 -7.82 -46.26
CA ALA A 12 9.87 -8.19 -44.93
C ALA A 12 8.77 -7.76 -43.94
N VAL A 13 8.02 -8.73 -43.42
CA VAL A 13 7.14 -8.52 -42.28
C VAL A 13 8.03 -8.32 -41.07
N MET A 14 8.18 -7.07 -40.62
CA MET A 14 8.71 -6.79 -39.29
C MET A 14 7.68 -7.31 -38.26
N ALA A 15 7.92 -8.46 -37.71
CA ALA A 15 7.25 -8.89 -36.50
C ALA A 15 7.67 -7.92 -35.38
N SER A 16 6.78 -7.03 -35.01
CA SER A 16 6.92 -6.24 -33.78
C SER A 16 6.94 -7.24 -32.62
N LEU A 17 8.10 -7.40 -32.01
CA LEU A 17 8.24 -8.10 -30.75
C LEU A 17 7.47 -7.28 -29.71
N LEU A 18 6.21 -7.66 -29.47
CA LEU A 18 5.47 -7.21 -28.30
C LEU A 18 6.27 -7.66 -27.08
N PRO A 19 6.53 -6.78 -26.09
CA PRO A 19 7.19 -7.19 -24.87
C PRO A 19 6.38 -8.34 -24.24
N SER A 20 7.05 -9.42 -23.92
CA SER A 20 6.43 -10.59 -23.31
C SER A 20 6.02 -10.22 -21.91
N ALA A 21 4.72 -10.16 -21.64
CA ALA A 21 4.23 -9.97 -20.28
C ALA A 21 4.62 -11.17 -19.41
N VAL A 22 5.22 -10.92 -18.26
CA VAL A 22 5.63 -11.94 -17.29
C VAL A 22 4.51 -12.13 -16.26
N PRO A 23 4.09 -13.37 -15.95
CA PRO A 23 3.15 -13.61 -14.87
C PRO A 23 3.63 -13.00 -13.56
N ALA A 24 2.77 -12.27 -12.85
CA ALA A 24 3.15 -11.58 -11.63
C ALA A 24 3.74 -12.53 -10.57
N ALA A 25 3.26 -13.77 -10.51
CA ALA A 25 3.80 -14.79 -9.63
C ALA A 25 5.25 -15.20 -9.98
N GLU A 26 5.62 -15.20 -11.26
CA GLU A 26 6.96 -15.52 -11.72
C GLU A 26 7.91 -14.33 -11.57
N TYR A 27 7.40 -13.11 -11.69
CA TYR A 27 8.20 -11.89 -11.51
C TYR A 27 8.89 -11.84 -10.13
N TYR A 28 8.25 -12.38 -9.11
CA TYR A 28 8.77 -12.43 -7.74
C TYR A 28 9.35 -13.79 -7.34
N SER A 29 9.42 -14.77 -8.22
CA SER A 29 9.83 -16.14 -7.89
C SER A 29 11.23 -16.23 -7.25
N TRP A 30 12.14 -15.36 -7.65
CA TRP A 30 13.49 -15.30 -7.08
C TRP A 30 13.54 -14.68 -5.68
N THR A 31 12.57 -13.80 -5.34
CA THR A 31 12.49 -13.16 -4.03
C THR A 31 11.78 -14.03 -3.00
N SER A 32 10.84 -14.87 -3.45
CA SER A 32 9.97 -15.66 -2.57
C SER A 32 10.73 -16.63 -1.66
N GLN A 33 11.84 -17.20 -2.10
CA GLN A 33 12.58 -18.20 -1.32
C GLN A 33 13.51 -17.60 -0.26
N GLN A 34 13.95 -16.34 -0.41
CA GLN A 34 14.98 -15.75 0.45
C GLN A 34 14.44 -14.73 1.45
N TYR A 35 13.33 -14.05 1.14
CA TYR A 35 12.88 -12.88 1.87
C TYR A 35 11.41 -12.89 2.29
N ALA A 36 10.70 -14.01 2.12
CA ALA A 36 9.30 -14.18 2.51
C ALA A 36 9.07 -14.16 4.03
N LEU A 37 9.90 -13.42 4.75
CA LEU A 37 9.90 -13.42 6.20
C LEU A 37 9.45 -12.06 6.72
N THR A 38 8.81 -12.08 7.86
CA THR A 38 8.40 -10.88 8.56
C THR A 38 9.62 -10.21 9.19
N GLU A 39 9.60 -8.89 9.25
CA GLU A 39 10.57 -8.11 10.00
C GLU A 39 10.53 -8.46 11.49
N ASP A 40 11.67 -8.40 12.16
CA ASP A 40 11.74 -8.55 13.61
C ASP A 40 11.28 -7.26 14.31
N TYR A 41 10.81 -7.38 15.53
CA TYR A 41 10.30 -6.26 16.30
C TYR A 41 10.73 -6.33 17.77
N VAL A 42 10.76 -5.17 18.41
CA VAL A 42 11.07 -5.05 19.85
C VAL A 42 9.90 -5.62 20.66
N ARG A 43 10.20 -6.55 21.56
CA ARG A 43 9.19 -7.17 22.40
C ARG A 43 8.98 -6.31 23.65
N GLU A 44 7.81 -5.76 23.77
CA GLU A 44 7.37 -4.94 24.88
C GLU A 44 6.33 -5.69 25.73
N ALA A 45 6.27 -5.36 27.03
CA ALA A 45 5.18 -5.81 27.86
C ALA A 45 3.87 -5.16 27.41
N MET A 46 2.82 -5.96 27.30
CA MET A 46 1.49 -5.52 26.88
C MET A 46 0.45 -5.81 27.96
N PRO A 47 -0.65 -5.06 28.00
CA PRO A 47 -1.77 -5.41 28.86
C PRO A 47 -2.33 -6.81 28.54
N PRO A 48 -2.91 -7.51 29.51
CA PRO A 48 -3.51 -8.82 29.30
C PRO A 48 -4.55 -8.79 28.17
N GLY A 49 -4.50 -9.80 27.31
CA GLY A 49 -5.41 -9.96 26.17
C GLY A 49 -4.92 -9.31 24.87
N PHE A 50 -3.98 -8.39 24.90
CA PHE A 50 -3.39 -7.86 23.67
C PHE A 50 -2.30 -8.80 23.13
N LYS A 51 -2.12 -8.78 21.82
CA LYS A 51 -1.13 -9.60 21.12
C LYS A 51 -0.57 -8.89 19.90
N VAL A 52 0.55 -9.38 19.41
CA VAL A 52 1.08 -8.99 18.09
C VAL A 52 0.57 -9.96 17.04
N VAL A 53 0.11 -9.41 15.93
CA VAL A 53 -0.31 -10.14 14.73
C VAL A 53 0.52 -9.63 13.55
N ILE A 54 0.86 -10.53 12.64
CA ILE A 54 1.53 -10.14 11.40
C ILE A 54 0.47 -9.89 10.33
N ALA A 55 0.36 -8.64 9.91
CA ALA A 55 -0.55 -8.21 8.86
C ALA A 55 0.16 -8.15 7.51
N GLU A 56 -0.54 -8.50 6.45
CA GLU A 56 -0.02 -8.43 5.08
C GLU A 56 0.28 -6.96 4.72
N LEU A 57 1.50 -6.69 4.25
CA LEU A 57 2.03 -5.36 3.89
C LEU A 57 2.13 -4.33 5.03
N GLU A 58 1.64 -4.63 6.21
CA GLU A 58 1.79 -3.74 7.38
C GLU A 58 2.86 -4.24 8.37
N GLY A 59 3.20 -5.53 8.29
CA GLY A 59 4.15 -6.16 9.23
C GLY A 59 3.51 -6.43 10.58
N ALA A 60 4.28 -6.29 11.66
CA ALA A 60 3.80 -6.52 13.01
C ALA A 60 2.87 -5.39 13.46
N VAL A 61 1.64 -5.74 13.84
CA VAL A 61 0.63 -4.81 14.39
C VAL A 61 0.11 -5.33 15.72
N TRP A 62 -0.34 -4.44 16.58
CA TRP A 62 -1.05 -4.84 17.78
C TRP A 62 -2.50 -5.18 17.47
N ALA A 63 -3.00 -6.17 18.18
CA ALA A 63 -4.39 -6.60 18.10
C ALA A 63 -4.96 -6.83 19.49
N ASP A 64 -6.27 -6.69 19.60
CA ASP A 64 -7.01 -7.06 20.80
C ASP A 64 -7.12 -8.60 20.97
N ALA A 65 -7.78 -9.05 22.02
CA ALA A 65 -7.97 -10.48 22.30
C ALA A 65 -8.68 -11.22 21.17
N SER A 66 -9.57 -10.56 20.43
CA SER A 66 -10.30 -11.14 19.28
C SER A 66 -9.44 -11.17 18.01
N GLY A 67 -8.33 -10.47 17.99
CA GLY A 67 -7.42 -10.37 16.84
C GLY A 67 -7.66 -9.14 15.97
N LYS A 68 -8.53 -8.22 16.36
CA LYS A 68 -8.74 -6.97 15.62
C LYS A 68 -7.56 -6.04 15.81
N THR A 69 -7.09 -5.50 14.70
CA THR A 69 -5.97 -4.55 14.67
C THR A 69 -6.31 -3.29 15.48
N LEU A 70 -5.31 -2.78 16.20
CA LEU A 70 -5.40 -1.54 16.96
C LEU A 70 -4.89 -0.38 16.14
N TYR A 71 -5.64 0.71 16.15
CA TYR A 71 -5.34 1.94 15.42
C TYR A 71 -5.15 3.09 16.39
N GLY A 72 -4.16 3.94 16.12
CA GLY A 72 -4.01 5.21 16.76
C GLY A 72 -4.82 6.28 16.03
N TRP A 73 -5.51 7.11 16.79
CA TRP A 73 -6.18 8.27 16.24
C TRP A 73 -5.26 9.48 16.32
N PRO A 74 -5.13 10.28 15.26
CA PRO A 74 -4.24 11.43 15.29
C PRO A 74 -4.72 12.47 16.31
N LEU A 75 -3.78 13.04 17.04
CA LEU A 75 -4.03 14.12 17.99
C LEU A 75 -4.19 15.49 17.29
N THR A 76 -3.85 15.56 16.00
CA THR A 76 -3.96 16.77 15.21
C THR A 76 -5.32 16.83 14.52
N PRO A 77 -5.93 18.01 14.41
CA PRO A 77 -7.20 18.16 13.70
C PRO A 77 -7.07 17.77 12.24
N LEU A 78 -8.12 17.19 11.72
CA LEU A 78 -8.24 16.85 10.31
C LEU A 78 -8.14 18.10 9.44
N ARG A 79 -7.55 17.98 8.24
CA ARG A 79 -7.21 19.12 7.37
C ARG A 79 -8.42 19.81 6.71
N ASN A 80 -9.61 19.26 6.80
CA ASN A 80 -10.78 19.63 5.99
C ASN A 80 -11.49 20.93 6.37
N GLY A 81 -10.92 21.73 7.21
CA GLY A 81 -11.53 23.00 7.59
C GLY A 81 -12.79 22.88 8.46
N ASN A 82 -13.48 21.73 8.44
CA ASN A 82 -14.63 21.46 9.28
C ASN A 82 -14.24 21.17 10.74
N ALA A 83 -12.95 20.99 10.99
CA ALA A 83 -12.41 20.76 12.33
C ALA A 83 -12.08 22.03 13.11
N GLY A 84 -12.44 23.21 12.63
CA GLY A 84 -12.04 24.48 13.24
C GLY A 84 -12.34 24.60 14.72
N GLU A 85 -13.48 24.11 15.17
CA GLU A 85 -13.90 24.10 16.58
C GLU A 85 -13.31 22.90 17.37
N LEU A 86 -12.81 21.89 16.67
CA LEU A 86 -12.28 20.66 17.24
C LEU A 86 -10.75 20.64 17.32
N LYS A 87 -10.13 21.77 17.02
CA LYS A 87 -8.68 21.93 17.01
C LYS A 87 -8.06 21.47 18.32
N GLY A 88 -7.17 20.48 18.23
CA GLY A 88 -6.47 19.91 19.39
C GLY A 88 -7.27 18.90 20.20
N LYS A 89 -8.44 18.45 19.71
CA LYS A 89 -9.21 17.36 20.34
C LYS A 89 -9.15 16.09 19.48
N PRO A 90 -9.15 14.90 20.09
CA PRO A 90 -9.48 13.67 19.37
C PRO A 90 -10.85 13.85 18.74
N THR A 91 -10.95 13.67 17.43
CA THR A 91 -12.19 13.96 16.69
C THR A 91 -13.12 12.75 16.57
N CYS A 92 -12.75 11.61 17.14
CA CYS A 92 -13.57 10.40 17.10
C CYS A 92 -14.50 10.30 18.30
N ASP A 93 -15.72 10.76 18.15
CA ASP A 93 -16.78 10.72 19.14
C ASP A 93 -18.13 10.31 18.52
N ASP A 94 -19.23 10.39 19.26
CA ASP A 94 -20.57 10.06 18.81
C ASP A 94 -21.26 11.21 18.02
N THR A 95 -20.57 12.31 17.78
CA THR A 95 -21.14 13.46 17.09
C THR A 95 -21.23 13.20 15.59
N HIS A 96 -22.36 13.58 15.00
CA HIS A 96 -22.55 13.61 13.55
C HIS A 96 -22.25 15.00 13.04
N TYR A 97 -21.23 15.13 12.23
CA TYR A 97 -20.84 16.41 11.66
C TYR A 97 -21.39 16.55 10.23
N LYS A 98 -21.86 17.74 9.90
CA LYS A 98 -22.13 18.09 8.51
C LYS A 98 -20.80 18.33 7.82
N GLU A 99 -20.53 17.60 6.77
CA GLU A 99 -19.24 17.61 6.11
C GLU A 99 -19.34 17.96 4.65
N ASN A 100 -18.45 18.84 4.24
CA ASN A 100 -18.12 19.04 2.85
C ASN A 100 -16.77 18.37 2.59
N ALA A 101 -16.80 17.23 1.95
CA ALA A 101 -15.58 16.58 1.55
C ALA A 101 -14.88 17.41 0.45
N GLY A 102 -13.54 17.48 0.49
CA GLY A 102 -12.75 18.06 -0.58
C GLY A 102 -12.80 19.55 -0.72
N LEU A 103 -12.55 20.28 0.32
CA LEU A 103 -12.34 21.72 0.24
C LEU A 103 -11.24 22.13 -0.74
N GLN A 104 -10.32 21.20 -1.06
CA GLN A 104 -9.31 21.34 -2.11
C GLN A 104 -9.76 20.75 -3.47
N SER A 105 -11.01 20.28 -3.57
CA SER A 105 -11.59 19.79 -4.82
C SER A 105 -11.80 20.94 -5.81
N PRO A 106 -11.89 20.66 -7.12
CA PRO A 106 -12.25 21.66 -8.12
C PRO A 106 -13.69 22.19 -7.94
N TYR A 107 -14.45 21.66 -6.98
CA TYR A 107 -15.80 22.11 -6.68
C TYR A 107 -15.72 23.19 -5.59
N PRO A 108 -16.17 24.45 -5.88
CA PRO A 108 -16.19 25.51 -4.88
C PRO A 108 -16.99 25.09 -3.63
N GLY A 109 -16.37 25.20 -2.46
CA GLY A 109 -17.00 24.80 -1.20
C GLY A 109 -17.02 23.29 -0.91
N GLY A 110 -16.33 22.48 -1.75
CA GLY A 110 -16.30 21.04 -1.61
C GLY A 110 -17.59 20.35 -2.05
N LEU A 111 -17.63 19.03 -1.88
CA LEU A 111 -18.83 18.21 -2.08
C LEU A 111 -19.49 17.95 -0.73
N GLU A 112 -20.72 18.42 -0.55
CA GLU A 112 -21.48 18.03 0.64
C GLU A 112 -21.75 16.52 0.59
N LEU A 113 -21.31 15.81 1.63
CA LEU A 113 -21.56 14.38 1.73
C LEU A 113 -23.03 14.13 2.07
N PRO A 114 -23.73 13.25 1.34
CA PRO A 114 -25.14 12.97 1.59
C PRO A 114 -25.35 12.17 2.89
N GLU A 115 -26.57 12.14 3.35
CA GLU A 115 -27.02 11.23 4.41
C GLU A 115 -26.36 11.44 5.79
N VAL A 116 -25.94 12.67 6.12
CA VAL A 116 -25.24 13.00 7.39
C VAL A 116 -25.95 12.41 8.61
N ALA A 117 -27.28 12.54 8.68
CA ALA A 117 -28.06 12.08 9.83
C ALA A 117 -28.14 10.55 9.98
N THR A 118 -27.87 9.80 8.91
CA THR A 118 -27.99 8.33 8.88
C THR A 118 -26.65 7.63 8.80
N ARG A 119 -25.56 8.38 8.62
CA ARG A 119 -24.21 7.79 8.63
C ARG A 119 -23.82 7.35 10.04
N PRO A 120 -23.04 6.28 10.19
CA PRO A 120 -22.45 5.96 11.48
C PRO A 120 -21.62 7.12 12.03
N SER A 121 -21.63 7.30 13.34
CA SER A 121 -20.68 8.21 14.01
C SER A 121 -19.25 7.63 13.95
N CYS A 122 -18.24 8.46 14.26
CA CYS A 122 -16.86 7.99 14.30
C CYS A 122 -16.69 6.75 15.18
N VAL A 123 -17.22 6.76 16.39
CA VAL A 123 -17.06 5.62 17.32
C VAL A 123 -17.86 4.39 16.90
N GLN A 124 -18.81 4.51 16.01
CA GLN A 124 -19.50 3.36 15.41
C GLN A 124 -18.64 2.72 14.32
N ASP A 125 -17.94 3.51 13.51
CA ASP A 125 -16.98 3.02 12.52
C ASP A 125 -15.64 2.61 13.16
N TRP A 126 -15.28 3.30 14.26
CA TRP A 126 -14.03 3.12 15.01
C TRP A 126 -14.30 2.88 16.49
N PRO A 127 -14.75 1.68 16.85
CA PRO A 127 -15.00 1.36 18.25
C PRO A 127 -13.77 1.58 19.13
N PRO A 128 -13.87 2.35 20.23
CA PRO A 128 -12.77 2.56 21.17
C PRO A 128 -12.38 1.26 21.87
N VAL A 129 -11.09 1.07 22.09
CA VAL A 129 -10.56 -0.09 22.83
C VAL A 129 -10.75 0.16 24.33
N LEU A 130 -11.81 -0.37 24.87
CA LEU A 130 -12.18 -0.11 26.27
C LEU A 130 -11.24 -0.83 27.25
N ALA A 131 -10.91 -0.13 28.33
CA ALA A 131 -10.19 -0.68 29.46
C ALA A 131 -11.19 -1.14 30.54
N SER A 132 -10.96 -2.32 31.12
CA SER A 132 -11.75 -2.79 32.26
C SER A 132 -11.53 -1.90 33.51
N ALA A 133 -12.44 -1.96 34.47
CA ALA A 133 -12.35 -1.12 35.66
C ALA A 133 -11.11 -1.39 36.50
N ASP A 134 -10.58 -2.61 36.46
CA ASP A 134 -9.38 -3.07 37.13
C ASP A 134 -8.12 -3.01 36.27
N ALA A 135 -8.21 -2.51 35.04
CA ALA A 135 -7.08 -2.38 34.16
C ALA A 135 -5.99 -1.48 34.74
N LYS A 136 -4.74 -1.86 34.54
CA LYS A 136 -3.57 -1.11 35.01
C LYS A 136 -2.66 -0.76 33.84
N PRO A 137 -2.11 0.46 33.78
CA PRO A 137 -1.10 0.84 32.80
C PRO A 137 0.11 -0.11 32.80
N VAL A 138 0.69 -0.34 31.62
CA VAL A 138 1.89 -1.17 31.43
C VAL A 138 2.83 -0.47 30.43
N GLY A 139 3.98 -0.03 30.87
CA GLY A 139 4.94 0.69 30.02
C GLY A 139 4.31 1.93 29.37
N LYS A 140 4.32 1.98 28.04
CA LYS A 140 3.68 3.06 27.27
C LYS A 140 2.15 2.92 27.12
N TRP A 141 1.58 1.80 27.58
CA TRP A 141 0.15 1.57 27.57
C TRP A 141 -0.49 2.28 28.76
N THR A 142 -1.38 3.21 28.49
CA THR A 142 -2.05 4.05 29.49
C THR A 142 -3.55 3.96 29.34
N ILE A 143 -4.28 4.53 30.30
CA ILE A 143 -5.74 4.55 30.31
C ILE A 143 -6.17 6.01 30.32
N VAL A 144 -7.02 6.37 29.38
CA VAL A 144 -7.56 7.72 29.20
C VAL A 144 -9.09 7.71 29.29
N ASP A 145 -9.69 8.88 29.44
CA ASP A 145 -11.13 9.03 29.31
C ASP A 145 -11.50 9.08 27.83
N GLY A 146 -12.30 8.11 27.42
CA GLY A 146 -12.80 7.99 26.06
C GLY A 146 -14.22 8.51 25.89
N PRO A 147 -14.81 8.31 24.71
CA PRO A 147 -16.19 8.73 24.39
C PRO A 147 -17.20 8.21 25.40
N GLY A 148 -18.12 9.09 25.84
CA GLY A 148 -19.11 8.74 26.84
C GLY A 148 -18.56 8.55 28.27
N GLY A 149 -17.35 9.05 28.58
CA GLY A 149 -16.72 8.93 29.89
C GLY A 149 -16.21 7.51 30.22
N ARG A 150 -16.18 6.62 29.23
CA ARG A 150 -15.65 5.25 29.42
C ARG A 150 -14.14 5.26 29.44
N LYS A 151 -13.51 4.38 30.22
CA LYS A 151 -12.07 4.21 30.21
C LYS A 151 -11.64 3.50 28.92
N GLN A 152 -10.60 4.04 28.29
CA GLN A 152 -10.09 3.60 27.01
C GLN A 152 -8.58 3.40 27.08
N TRP A 153 -8.07 2.35 26.43
CA TRP A 153 -6.66 2.16 26.27
C TRP A 153 -6.07 3.20 25.30
N ALA A 154 -4.88 3.65 25.65
CA ALA A 154 -4.04 4.51 24.84
C ALA A 154 -2.60 3.97 24.82
N TYR A 155 -1.88 4.19 23.76
CA TYR A 155 -0.45 3.89 23.65
C TYR A 155 0.31 5.17 23.27
N ASP A 156 1.37 5.45 24.03
CA ASP A 156 2.20 6.66 23.87
C ASP A 156 1.36 7.95 23.73
N GLY A 157 0.31 8.05 24.55
CA GLY A 157 -0.63 9.18 24.57
C GLY A 157 -1.71 9.16 23.49
N GLN A 158 -1.69 8.23 22.54
CA GLN A 158 -2.72 8.10 21.49
C GLN A 158 -3.81 7.11 21.91
N ALA A 159 -5.06 7.56 21.94
CA ALA A 159 -6.20 6.70 22.19
C ALA A 159 -6.32 5.62 21.10
N LEU A 160 -6.65 4.40 21.52
CA LEU A 160 -6.70 3.24 20.64
C LEU A 160 -8.13 2.87 20.24
N TYR A 161 -8.27 2.52 18.97
CA TYR A 161 -9.52 2.11 18.34
C TYR A 161 -9.33 0.81 17.55
N THR A 162 -10.43 0.13 17.27
CA THR A 162 -10.51 -0.92 16.25
C THR A 162 -11.31 -0.42 15.05
N SER A 163 -11.26 -1.10 13.92
CA SER A 163 -12.10 -0.77 12.76
C SER A 163 -13.22 -1.78 12.57
N VAL A 164 -14.42 -1.30 12.21
CA VAL A 164 -15.53 -2.20 11.83
C VAL A 164 -15.25 -2.95 10.53
N LEU A 165 -14.30 -2.47 9.73
CA LEU A 165 -13.91 -3.12 8.48
C LEU A 165 -13.10 -4.39 8.71
N ASP A 166 -12.36 -4.47 9.83
CA ASP A 166 -11.53 -5.62 10.15
C ASP A 166 -12.41 -6.77 10.66
N LYS A 167 -12.41 -7.87 9.95
CA LYS A 167 -13.22 -9.06 10.24
C LYS A 167 -12.39 -10.25 10.70
N LYS A 168 -11.11 -10.29 10.34
CA LYS A 168 -10.17 -11.38 10.65
C LYS A 168 -8.92 -10.81 11.31
N ALA A 169 -8.21 -11.65 12.05
CA ALA A 169 -6.91 -11.29 12.58
C ALA A 169 -5.93 -10.93 11.44
N GLY A 170 -5.27 -9.79 11.59
CA GLY A 170 -4.36 -9.26 10.58
C GLY A 170 -5.02 -8.44 9.47
N ASP A 171 -6.34 -8.25 9.48
CA ASP A 171 -6.97 -7.24 8.62
C ASP A 171 -6.54 -5.85 9.07
N VAL A 172 -6.27 -4.97 8.11
CA VAL A 172 -5.88 -3.57 8.31
C VAL A 172 -6.65 -2.64 7.35
N PHE A 173 -7.90 -2.95 7.11
CA PHE A 173 -8.74 -2.23 6.16
C PHE A 173 -9.20 -0.86 6.65
N GLY A 174 -9.09 -0.61 7.94
CA GLY A 174 -9.33 0.71 8.51
C GLY A 174 -8.23 1.73 8.22
N ALA A 175 -7.02 1.28 7.89
CA ALA A 175 -5.92 2.19 7.59
C ALA A 175 -6.18 2.96 6.30
N THR A 176 -5.93 4.27 6.33
CA THR A 176 -5.77 5.02 5.10
C THR A 176 -4.52 4.51 4.40
N SER A 177 -4.66 4.12 3.15
CA SER A 177 -3.59 3.44 2.44
C SER A 177 -2.35 4.33 2.28
N ALA A 178 -1.24 3.89 2.84
CA ALA A 178 0.06 4.48 2.58
C ALA A 178 0.63 4.08 1.21
N LEU A 179 0.00 3.11 0.52
CA LEU A 179 0.53 2.50 -0.70
C LEU A 179 0.45 3.39 -1.93
N GLU A 180 -0.36 4.43 -1.90
CA GLU A 180 -0.72 5.14 -3.12
C GLU A 180 0.00 6.48 -3.23
N GLY A 181 1.30 6.48 -2.94
CA GLY A 181 2.17 7.63 -3.13
C GLY A 181 2.39 8.49 -1.89
N GLY A 182 2.01 8.00 -0.72
CA GLY A 182 2.39 8.59 0.56
C GLY A 182 3.40 7.71 1.28
N ASP A 183 4.43 8.30 1.80
CA ASP A 183 5.41 7.71 2.71
C ASP A 183 4.83 7.39 4.10
N GLY A 184 3.52 7.29 4.22
CA GLY A 184 2.79 7.02 5.46
C GLY A 184 2.73 8.19 6.44
N GLU A 185 3.41 9.30 6.17
CA GLU A 185 3.37 10.47 7.05
C GLU A 185 2.01 11.19 7.06
N GLY A 186 1.20 10.98 6.02
CA GLY A 186 -0.13 11.56 5.89
C GLY A 186 -1.29 10.66 6.31
N ALA A 187 -1.04 9.41 6.69
CA ALA A 187 -2.11 8.51 7.09
C ALA A 187 -2.69 8.94 8.45
N LEU A 188 -3.94 9.37 8.45
CA LEU A 188 -4.61 9.85 9.66
C LEU A 188 -4.87 8.74 10.67
N ARG A 189 -5.07 7.52 10.19
CA ARG A 189 -5.35 6.33 10.98
C ARG A 189 -4.33 5.29 10.62
N LYS A 190 -3.42 5.06 11.54
CA LYS A 190 -2.35 4.07 11.35
C LYS A 190 -2.62 2.85 12.19
N PRO A 191 -2.44 1.66 11.64
CA PRO A 191 -2.34 0.49 12.48
C PRO A 191 -1.15 0.69 13.43
N MET A 192 -1.39 0.48 14.71
CA MET A 192 -0.36 0.59 15.74
C MET A 192 0.36 -0.75 15.87
N GLY A 193 1.65 -0.70 16.09
CA GLY A 193 2.46 -1.91 16.21
C GLY A 193 3.74 -1.67 17.02
N PRO A 194 4.45 -2.73 17.38
CA PRO A 194 5.72 -2.62 18.08
C PRO A 194 6.77 -1.95 17.19
N GLU A 195 7.74 -1.34 17.84
CA GLU A 195 8.91 -0.79 17.17
C GLU A 195 9.66 -1.91 16.42
N ARG A 196 10.12 -1.64 15.21
CA ARG A 196 10.92 -2.58 14.44
C ARG A 196 12.31 -2.70 15.04
N SER A 197 12.81 -3.93 15.12
CA SER A 197 14.18 -4.21 15.53
C SER A 197 15.14 -3.93 14.38
N MET A 198 15.38 -2.64 14.09
CA MET A 198 16.10 -2.18 12.92
C MET A 198 17.03 -1.01 13.26
N PRO A 199 18.26 -0.95 12.70
CA PRO A 199 19.12 0.20 12.87
C PRO A 199 18.50 1.48 12.27
N SER A 200 18.71 2.62 12.92
CA SER A 200 18.12 3.90 12.53
C SER A 200 18.47 4.41 11.12
N GLN A 201 19.51 3.85 10.50
CA GLN A 201 19.89 4.13 9.12
C GLN A 201 18.92 3.53 8.09
N PHE A 202 18.04 2.64 8.51
CA PHE A 202 17.12 1.92 7.64
C PHE A 202 15.68 2.23 7.98
N LYS A 203 14.83 2.08 6.97
CA LYS A 203 13.38 2.13 7.10
C LYS A 203 12.71 1.15 6.14
N VAL A 204 11.43 0.89 6.33
CA VAL A 204 10.63 0.06 5.43
C VAL A 204 9.67 0.96 4.68
N ASN A 205 9.74 0.91 3.36
CA ASN A 205 8.76 1.51 2.47
C ASN A 205 7.77 0.44 1.98
N VAL A 206 6.50 0.69 2.15
CA VAL A 206 5.45 -0.17 1.63
C VAL A 206 5.22 0.20 0.17
N THR A 207 5.36 -0.79 -0.69
CA THR A 207 5.18 -0.66 -2.14
C THR A 207 4.23 -1.75 -2.64
N HIS A 208 3.75 -1.65 -3.86
CA HIS A 208 2.98 -2.74 -4.48
C HIS A 208 3.82 -4.01 -4.69
N ALA A 209 5.14 -3.85 -4.70
CA ALA A 209 6.09 -4.97 -4.74
C ALA A 209 6.38 -5.60 -3.37
N GLY A 210 5.81 -5.08 -2.30
CA GLY A 210 6.02 -5.55 -0.93
C GLY A 210 6.59 -4.47 0.00
N ARG A 211 7.05 -4.88 1.16
CA ARG A 211 7.69 -4.03 2.16
C ARG A 211 9.20 -3.98 1.92
N MET A 212 9.61 -2.99 1.13
CA MET A 212 10.99 -2.81 0.70
C MET A 212 11.83 -2.16 1.79
N LEU A 213 13.01 -2.70 2.03
CA LEU A 213 13.99 -2.08 2.90
C LEU A 213 14.71 -0.95 2.16
N THR A 214 14.77 0.21 2.77
CA THR A 214 15.50 1.37 2.26
C THR A 214 16.37 1.99 3.34
N LEU A 215 17.29 2.84 2.92
CA LEU A 215 17.99 3.76 3.82
C LEU A 215 17.03 4.91 4.24
N ASP A 216 17.41 5.67 5.25
CA ASP A 216 16.68 6.83 5.74
C ASP A 216 16.45 7.90 4.66
N ASN A 217 17.37 8.01 3.70
CA ASN A 217 17.30 8.90 2.53
C ASN A 217 16.56 8.30 1.31
N ASN A 218 15.82 7.20 1.50
CA ASN A 218 15.03 6.47 0.50
C ASN A 218 15.81 5.69 -0.57
N TYR A 219 17.13 5.58 -0.53
CA TYR A 219 17.81 4.63 -1.39
C TYR A 219 17.39 3.20 -1.06
N ALA A 220 17.06 2.41 -2.07
CA ALA A 220 16.75 1.01 -1.87
C ALA A 220 17.97 0.22 -1.38
N VAL A 221 17.72 -0.78 -0.56
CA VAL A 221 18.76 -1.68 -0.07
C VAL A 221 18.82 -2.91 -0.96
N TYR A 222 20.06 -3.27 -1.33
CA TYR A 222 20.36 -4.41 -2.18
C TYR A 222 21.27 -5.41 -1.48
N VAL A 223 21.20 -6.64 -1.92
CA VAL A 223 22.16 -7.73 -1.60
C VAL A 223 22.67 -8.36 -2.89
N PHE A 224 23.86 -8.93 -2.84
CA PHE A 224 24.50 -9.58 -3.98
C PHE A 224 24.62 -11.10 -3.78
N ASP A 225 24.30 -11.89 -4.80
CA ASP A 225 24.34 -13.36 -4.71
C ASP A 225 25.73 -13.93 -4.42
N GLY A 226 26.76 -13.23 -4.90
CA GLY A 226 28.14 -13.62 -4.66
C GLY A 226 28.66 -13.39 -3.24
N ASP A 227 27.85 -12.74 -2.36
CA ASP A 227 28.26 -12.37 -1.03
C ASP A 227 27.77 -13.35 0.05
N THR A 228 28.59 -13.48 1.07
CA THR A 228 28.25 -14.11 2.36
C THR A 228 28.77 -13.22 3.49
N ALA A 229 28.47 -13.56 4.75
CA ALA A 229 29.00 -12.86 5.91
C ALA A 229 30.56 -12.82 5.99
N LYS A 230 31.24 -13.65 5.20
CA LYS A 230 32.71 -13.78 5.20
C LYS A 230 33.35 -13.60 3.83
N LYS A 231 32.56 -13.48 2.78
CA LYS A 231 33.08 -13.36 1.41
C LYS A 231 32.33 -12.22 0.73
N PHE A 232 33.07 -11.31 0.13
CA PHE A 232 32.55 -10.14 -0.58
C PHE A 232 32.90 -10.27 -2.07
N GLY A 233 31.91 -10.54 -2.89
CA GLY A 233 32.06 -10.65 -4.34
C GLY A 233 32.05 -9.28 -5.03
N CYS A 234 31.41 -8.29 -4.44
CA CYS A 234 31.41 -6.93 -4.98
C CYS A 234 32.70 -6.21 -4.62
N THR A 235 33.66 -6.17 -5.55
CA THR A 235 34.97 -5.50 -5.42
C THR A 235 35.32 -4.79 -6.72
N GLY A 236 36.32 -3.89 -6.70
CA GLY A 236 36.80 -3.17 -7.91
C GLY A 236 35.68 -2.39 -8.59
N ALA A 237 35.49 -2.61 -9.88
CA ALA A 237 34.47 -1.90 -10.70
C ALA A 237 33.02 -2.07 -10.18
N CYS A 238 32.72 -3.14 -9.45
CA CYS A 238 31.42 -3.31 -8.82
C CYS A 238 31.12 -2.18 -7.84
N LEU A 239 32.12 -1.69 -7.11
CA LEU A 239 31.97 -0.61 -6.13
C LEU A 239 31.70 0.78 -6.76
N GLU A 240 31.91 0.92 -8.06
CA GLU A 240 31.49 2.12 -8.79
C GLU A 240 29.97 2.21 -8.89
N LYS A 241 29.31 1.06 -9.02
CA LYS A 241 27.84 0.98 -9.11
C LYS A 241 27.16 0.77 -7.76
N PHE A 242 27.75 0.01 -6.85
CA PHE A 242 27.15 -0.35 -5.56
C PHE A 242 28.05 0.06 -4.39
N SER A 243 27.49 0.84 -3.48
CA SER A 243 28.16 1.28 -2.26
C SER A 243 27.77 0.37 -1.08
N PRO A 244 28.73 -0.22 -0.36
CA PRO A 244 28.45 -0.93 0.89
C PRO A 244 27.78 0.00 1.90
N VAL A 245 26.72 -0.45 2.57
CA VAL A 245 26.11 0.33 3.66
C VAL A 245 26.94 0.12 4.92
N LEU A 246 27.73 1.14 5.25
CA LEU A 246 28.67 1.06 6.36
C LEU A 246 27.95 1.13 7.72
N ALA A 247 28.40 0.31 8.66
CA ALA A 247 27.95 0.33 10.03
C ALA A 247 28.84 1.28 10.87
N PRO A 248 28.26 2.16 11.71
CA PRO A 248 29.04 2.98 12.62
C PRO A 248 29.90 2.13 13.58
N GLU A 249 31.09 2.65 13.97
CA GLU A 249 32.05 1.89 14.79
C GLU A 249 31.48 1.32 16.08
N ARG A 250 30.61 2.06 16.76
CA ARG A 250 30.11 1.76 18.10
C ARG A 250 28.72 1.13 18.10
N ILE A 251 28.17 0.81 16.90
CA ILE A 251 26.86 0.21 16.78
C ILE A 251 26.91 -1.29 17.14
N ARG A 252 25.77 -1.81 17.59
CA ARG A 252 25.60 -3.23 17.87
C ARG A 252 24.59 -3.84 16.91
N ALA A 253 24.77 -5.10 16.61
CA ALA A 253 23.79 -5.91 15.89
C ALA A 253 22.49 -6.03 16.73
N GLN A 254 21.35 -6.08 16.03
CA GLN A 254 20.05 -6.26 16.66
C GLN A 254 19.10 -7.01 15.70
N GLY A 255 18.31 -7.93 16.23
CA GLY A 255 17.35 -8.69 15.45
C GLY A 255 17.98 -9.40 14.25
N ASP A 256 17.41 -9.19 13.09
CA ASP A 256 17.89 -9.74 11.82
C ASP A 256 19.18 -9.09 11.30
N TRP A 257 19.71 -8.08 12.00
CA TRP A 257 20.85 -7.30 11.58
C TRP A 257 22.15 -7.81 12.22
N SER A 258 23.20 -7.87 11.43
CA SER A 258 24.56 -8.19 11.86
C SER A 258 25.56 -7.20 11.24
N ILE A 259 26.77 -7.21 11.78
CA ILE A 259 27.88 -6.39 11.30
C ILE A 259 28.95 -7.34 10.77
N VAL A 260 29.38 -7.13 9.54
CA VAL A 260 30.45 -7.87 8.91
C VAL A 260 31.65 -6.97 8.68
N GLU A 261 32.87 -7.49 8.86
CA GLU A 261 34.08 -6.76 8.57
C GLU A 261 34.49 -7.02 7.11
N ARG A 262 34.33 -6.00 6.28
CA ARG A 262 34.63 -6.07 4.85
C ARG A 262 36.13 -6.04 4.55
N SER A 263 36.85 -5.26 5.31
CA SER A 263 38.30 -5.15 5.34
C SER A 263 38.72 -4.62 6.71
N PRO A 264 40.01 -4.68 7.10
CA PRO A 264 40.42 -4.21 8.41
C PRO A 264 39.90 -2.82 8.77
N GLY A 265 39.07 -2.75 9.81
CA GLY A 265 38.45 -1.51 10.29
C GLY A 265 37.21 -1.03 9.50
N VAL A 266 36.83 -1.70 8.41
CA VAL A 266 35.65 -1.33 7.61
C VAL A 266 34.48 -2.25 7.94
N LYS A 267 33.52 -1.77 8.70
CA LYS A 267 32.33 -2.47 9.11
C LYS A 267 31.18 -2.15 8.16
N GLN A 268 30.46 -3.20 7.75
CA GLN A 268 29.30 -3.11 6.86
C GLN A 268 28.10 -3.77 7.51
N TRP A 269 26.92 -3.20 7.32
CA TRP A 269 25.69 -3.83 7.72
C TRP A 269 25.40 -5.07 6.88
N ALA A 270 24.89 -6.09 7.53
CA ALA A 270 24.34 -7.27 6.89
C ALA A 270 22.94 -7.56 7.44
N TYR A 271 22.00 -7.83 6.55
CA TYR A 271 20.66 -8.25 6.87
C TYR A 271 20.52 -9.75 6.64
N ARG A 272 20.13 -10.49 7.69
CA ARG A 272 20.04 -11.95 7.67
C ARG A 272 21.31 -12.61 7.13
N GLY A 273 22.46 -12.09 7.54
CA GLY A 273 23.77 -12.61 7.17
C GLY A 273 24.28 -12.21 5.78
N ARG A 274 23.53 -11.41 5.02
CA ARG A 274 23.94 -10.91 3.70
C ARG A 274 24.35 -9.43 3.77
N PRO A 275 25.57 -9.08 3.31
CA PRO A 275 26.04 -7.69 3.25
C PRO A 275 25.09 -6.83 2.43
N THR A 276 24.81 -5.61 2.91
CA THR A 276 23.83 -4.68 2.30
C THR A 276 24.54 -3.58 1.54
N TYR A 277 23.91 -3.15 0.45
CA TYR A 277 24.42 -2.12 -0.46
C TYR A 277 23.32 -1.13 -0.84
N SER A 278 23.73 0.05 -1.31
CA SER A 278 22.90 0.98 -2.08
C SER A 278 23.39 1.02 -3.53
N TYR A 279 22.52 1.36 -4.47
CA TYR A 279 22.87 1.52 -5.89
C TYR A 279 23.16 2.99 -6.19
N ASN A 280 24.35 3.29 -6.71
CA ASN A 280 24.83 4.67 -6.88
C ASN A 280 24.14 5.41 -8.04
N LEU A 281 23.55 4.68 -8.98
CA LEU A 281 22.93 5.23 -10.18
C LEU A 281 21.40 5.28 -10.08
N GLU A 282 20.85 5.17 -8.87
CA GLU A 282 19.42 5.17 -8.62
C GLU A 282 18.79 6.52 -9.00
N GLY A 283 17.94 6.53 -10.01
CA GLY A 283 17.26 7.74 -10.49
C GLY A 283 16.07 8.10 -9.62
N LYS A 284 15.11 7.19 -9.46
CA LYS A 284 13.94 7.33 -8.59
C LYS A 284 14.14 6.58 -7.28
N ARG A 285 13.65 7.12 -6.18
CA ARG A 285 13.78 6.52 -4.84
C ARG A 285 12.43 6.27 -4.19
N PRO A 286 12.17 5.07 -3.66
CA PRO A 286 12.97 3.86 -3.78
C PRO A 286 12.88 3.24 -5.18
N SER A 287 13.90 2.50 -5.59
CA SER A 287 14.06 2.02 -6.95
C SER A 287 14.33 0.51 -7.01
N PHE A 288 14.10 -0.06 -8.19
CA PHE A 288 14.48 -1.43 -8.53
C PHE A 288 15.67 -1.49 -9.50
N GLU A 289 16.22 -0.33 -9.89
CA GLU A 289 17.24 -0.24 -10.94
C GLU A 289 18.48 -1.08 -10.66
N GLY A 290 18.91 -1.16 -9.41
CA GLY A 290 20.03 -2.02 -9.02
C GLY A 290 19.75 -3.52 -9.22
N SER A 291 18.49 -3.94 -9.23
CA SER A 291 18.11 -5.33 -9.48
C SER A 291 18.13 -5.73 -10.96
N ASP A 292 18.35 -4.77 -11.87
CA ASP A 292 18.62 -5.07 -13.28
C ASP A 292 20.06 -5.57 -13.50
N GLU A 293 20.94 -5.32 -12.55
CA GLU A 293 22.30 -5.84 -12.58
C GLU A 293 22.29 -7.33 -12.18
N PRO A 294 22.98 -8.19 -12.92
CA PRO A 294 22.98 -9.64 -12.66
C PRO A 294 23.43 -10.00 -11.24
N GLY A 295 22.62 -10.79 -10.54
CA GLY A 295 22.90 -11.28 -9.18
C GLY A 295 22.61 -10.27 -8.08
N TRP A 296 22.01 -9.12 -8.39
CA TRP A 296 21.61 -8.12 -7.41
C TRP A 296 20.11 -8.15 -7.15
N HIS A 297 19.72 -7.98 -5.90
CA HIS A 297 18.33 -8.08 -5.47
C HIS A 297 17.98 -7.01 -4.45
N ASN A 298 16.81 -6.37 -4.60
CA ASN A 298 16.24 -5.55 -3.54
C ASN A 298 15.93 -6.41 -2.30
N VAL A 299 16.05 -5.83 -1.14
CA VAL A 299 15.71 -6.48 0.12
C VAL A 299 14.29 -6.14 0.53
N PHE A 300 13.48 -7.16 0.81
CA PHE A 300 12.12 -7.02 1.33
C PHE A 300 12.02 -7.65 2.72
N THR A 301 11.33 -6.96 3.63
CA THR A 301 10.97 -7.54 4.94
C THR A 301 9.70 -8.37 4.82
N GLN A 302 8.86 -8.08 3.82
CA GLN A 302 7.68 -8.84 3.48
C GLN A 302 7.40 -8.71 1.97
N LEU A 303 7.16 -9.82 1.31
CA LEU A 303 6.78 -9.83 -0.10
C LEU A 303 5.34 -9.36 -0.30
N PRO A 304 4.97 -8.98 -1.54
CA PRO A 304 3.57 -8.69 -1.85
C PRO A 304 2.71 -9.93 -1.61
N PRO A 305 1.44 -9.73 -1.23
CA PRO A 305 0.48 -10.83 -1.17
C PRO A 305 0.36 -11.55 -2.52
N THR A 306 0.05 -12.84 -2.46
CA THR A 306 -0.11 -13.64 -3.68
C THR A 306 -1.11 -13.00 -4.63
N PHE A 307 -0.65 -12.66 -5.82
CA PHE A 307 -1.50 -12.10 -6.87
C PHE A 307 -2.56 -13.10 -7.35
N PRO A 308 -3.73 -12.61 -7.77
CA PRO A 308 -4.72 -13.44 -8.43
C PRO A 308 -4.15 -14.18 -9.63
N LYS A 309 -4.61 -15.42 -9.84
CA LYS A 309 -4.18 -16.23 -10.98
C LYS A 309 -4.51 -15.50 -12.29
N GLY A 310 -3.53 -15.42 -13.17
CA GLY A 310 -3.67 -14.75 -14.45
C GLY A 310 -3.32 -13.25 -14.43
N PHE A 311 -3.11 -12.64 -13.27
CA PHE A 311 -2.51 -11.31 -13.25
C PHE A 311 -1.06 -11.38 -13.72
N GLN A 312 -0.63 -10.36 -14.42
CA GLN A 312 0.70 -10.27 -15.01
C GLN A 312 1.30 -8.88 -14.82
N ILE A 313 2.59 -8.78 -15.02
CA ILE A 313 3.29 -7.51 -15.06
C ILE A 313 3.37 -7.07 -16.53
N ALA A 314 2.85 -5.89 -16.81
CA ALA A 314 2.94 -5.26 -18.13
C ALA A 314 3.96 -4.11 -18.07
N ASP A 315 4.81 -4.04 -19.08
CA ASP A 315 5.81 -2.97 -19.19
C ASP A 315 5.28 -1.81 -20.02
N SER A 316 5.68 -0.61 -19.63
CA SER A 316 5.43 0.63 -20.35
C SER A 316 6.68 1.51 -20.37
N THR A 317 6.61 2.62 -21.05
CA THR A 317 7.70 3.63 -21.05
C THR A 317 7.92 4.27 -19.68
N ALA A 318 6.92 4.24 -18.81
CA ALA A 318 6.99 4.81 -17.44
C ALA A 318 7.34 3.78 -16.37
N GLY A 319 7.43 2.51 -16.72
CA GLY A 319 7.75 1.43 -15.78
C GLY A 319 6.88 0.20 -15.96
N SER A 320 6.91 -0.67 -14.98
CA SER A 320 6.16 -1.93 -14.96
C SER A 320 4.97 -1.83 -14.01
N MET A 321 3.81 -2.30 -14.44
CA MET A 321 2.55 -2.20 -13.71
C MET A 321 1.79 -3.51 -13.70
N LEU A 322 0.88 -3.66 -12.74
CA LEU A 322 0.01 -4.82 -12.64
C LEU A 322 -1.10 -4.74 -13.69
N ALA A 323 -1.29 -5.85 -14.39
CA ALA A 323 -2.30 -6.02 -15.44
C ALA A 323 -3.09 -7.32 -15.24
N ASP A 324 -4.27 -7.38 -15.85
CA ASP A 324 -5.06 -8.61 -15.90
C ASP A 324 -4.49 -9.63 -16.92
N ALA A 325 -5.14 -10.79 -17.03
CA ALA A 325 -4.73 -11.87 -17.94
C ALA A 325 -4.70 -11.46 -19.44
N LYS A 326 -5.31 -10.34 -19.80
CA LYS A 326 -5.30 -9.79 -21.16
C LYS A 326 -4.29 -8.66 -21.34
N GLY A 327 -3.49 -8.37 -20.34
CA GLY A 327 -2.51 -7.28 -20.35
C GLY A 327 -3.11 -5.89 -20.11
N ARG A 328 -4.38 -5.80 -19.70
CA ARG A 328 -5.03 -4.51 -19.40
C ARG A 328 -4.63 -4.03 -18.02
N THR A 329 -4.24 -2.79 -17.93
CA THR A 329 -3.79 -2.17 -16.67
C THR A 329 -4.90 -2.16 -15.61
N ILE A 330 -4.53 -2.52 -14.39
CA ILE A 330 -5.43 -2.55 -13.24
C ILE A 330 -5.28 -1.25 -12.46
N TYR A 331 -6.42 -0.67 -12.07
CA TYR A 331 -6.49 0.59 -11.34
C TYR A 331 -7.18 0.45 -9.99
N LEU A 332 -6.77 1.28 -9.06
CA LEU A 332 -7.46 1.50 -7.80
C LEU A 332 -7.93 2.95 -7.74
N TYR A 333 -9.12 3.17 -7.23
CA TYR A 333 -9.56 4.53 -6.89
C TYR A 333 -9.08 4.89 -5.49
N ASN A 334 -8.30 5.94 -5.41
CA ASN A 334 -7.79 6.48 -4.17
C ASN A 334 -8.51 7.79 -3.81
N CYS A 335 -8.86 7.94 -2.57
CA CYS A 335 -9.47 9.14 -2.03
C CYS A 335 -9.00 9.33 -0.59
N ASN A 336 -8.13 10.30 -0.40
CA ASN A 336 -7.52 10.63 0.89
C ASN A 336 -8.13 11.87 1.51
N ASP A 337 -9.39 12.15 1.22
CA ASP A 337 -10.04 13.23 1.93
C ASP A 337 -10.26 12.84 3.38
N ASP A 338 -9.81 13.73 4.22
CA ASP A 338 -9.89 13.64 5.66
C ASP A 338 -11.33 13.93 6.15
N ALA A 339 -12.30 13.26 5.55
CA ALA A 339 -13.66 13.37 6.01
C ALA A 339 -13.75 12.87 7.45
N GLN A 340 -14.48 13.59 8.27
CA GLN A 340 -14.66 13.23 9.68
C GLN A 340 -15.55 12.01 9.87
N ASP A 341 -16.18 11.53 8.81
CA ASP A 341 -16.96 10.29 8.81
C ASP A 341 -16.10 9.03 8.87
N GLN A 342 -14.77 9.22 8.86
CA GLN A 342 -13.83 8.32 9.47
C GLN A 342 -13.45 7.07 8.69
N LEU A 343 -14.14 6.71 7.66
CA LEU A 343 -13.68 5.76 6.67
C LEU A 343 -13.19 6.52 5.44
N ASP A 344 -12.24 5.95 4.74
CA ASP A 344 -11.77 6.55 3.48
C ASP A 344 -12.93 6.77 2.51
N CYS A 345 -12.98 7.92 1.87
CA CYS A 345 -13.99 8.24 0.87
C CYS A 345 -13.92 7.33 -0.38
N SER A 346 -12.89 6.53 -0.53
CA SER A 346 -12.79 5.47 -1.53
C SER A 346 -13.46 4.15 -1.11
N HIS A 347 -13.81 3.98 0.18
CA HIS A 347 -14.35 2.72 0.66
C HIS A 347 -15.81 2.53 0.23
N PRO A 348 -16.19 1.37 -0.37
CA PRO A 348 -17.53 1.12 -0.91
C PRO A 348 -18.67 1.14 0.12
N SER A 349 -18.38 1.06 1.41
CA SER A 349 -19.39 1.24 2.47
C SER A 349 -19.77 2.70 2.68
N LYS A 350 -19.04 3.65 2.07
CA LYS A 350 -19.32 5.08 2.14
C LYS A 350 -20.01 5.59 0.88
N PRO A 351 -20.70 6.73 0.94
CA PRO A 351 -21.19 7.40 -0.26
C PRO A 351 -20.06 7.62 -1.25
N GLN A 352 -20.28 7.24 -2.51
CA GLN A 352 -19.27 7.33 -3.55
C GLN A 352 -19.34 8.67 -4.31
N ALA A 353 -19.74 9.74 -3.61
CA ALA A 353 -19.99 11.04 -4.20
C ALA A 353 -18.79 11.61 -4.96
N TYR A 354 -17.61 11.48 -4.40
CA TYR A 354 -16.36 11.93 -5.02
C TYR A 354 -16.06 11.24 -6.32
N ARG A 355 -15.99 9.90 -6.27
CA ARG A 355 -15.74 9.10 -7.43
C ARG A 355 -16.75 9.37 -8.52
N LEU A 356 -18.02 9.42 -8.15
CA LEU A 356 -19.12 9.70 -9.07
C LEU A 356 -19.01 11.09 -9.70
N ALA A 357 -18.64 12.11 -8.93
CA ALA A 357 -18.45 13.47 -9.44
C ALA A 357 -17.28 13.52 -10.44
N ILE A 358 -16.15 12.86 -10.13
CA ILE A 358 -14.95 12.90 -10.95
C ILE A 358 -15.16 12.20 -12.30
N CYS A 359 -15.65 10.96 -12.32
CA CYS A 359 -15.76 10.18 -13.54
C CYS A 359 -17.12 10.28 -14.22
N GLY A 360 -18.19 10.49 -13.45
CA GLY A 360 -19.56 10.42 -13.93
C GLY A 360 -20.30 11.74 -14.05
N LYS A 361 -19.78 12.83 -13.48
CA LYS A 361 -20.53 14.09 -13.30
C LYS A 361 -21.90 13.86 -12.66
N GLY A 362 -21.96 13.00 -11.64
CA GLY A 362 -23.17 12.59 -10.96
C GLY A 362 -23.92 11.38 -11.56
N ASP A 363 -23.41 10.80 -12.65
CA ASP A 363 -24.03 9.66 -13.36
C ASP A 363 -23.15 8.42 -13.33
N TRP A 364 -23.61 7.35 -12.67
CA TRP A 364 -22.92 6.06 -12.57
C TRP A 364 -22.67 5.40 -13.94
N GLN A 365 -23.62 5.48 -14.86
CA GLN A 365 -23.47 4.88 -16.17
C GLN A 365 -22.32 5.54 -16.97
N ARG A 366 -22.15 6.84 -16.79
CA ARG A 366 -21.01 7.55 -17.37
C ARG A 366 -19.69 7.09 -16.77
N CYS A 367 -19.64 6.99 -15.44
CA CYS A 367 -18.45 6.53 -14.75
C CYS A 367 -18.05 5.11 -15.22
N GLN A 368 -19.00 4.20 -15.29
CA GLN A 368 -18.77 2.82 -15.71
C GLN A 368 -18.39 2.66 -17.19
N LYS A 369 -18.73 3.62 -18.06
CA LYS A 369 -18.23 3.63 -19.43
C LYS A 369 -16.71 3.86 -19.52
N VAL A 370 -16.13 4.49 -18.52
CA VAL A 370 -14.69 4.77 -18.46
C VAL A 370 -13.98 3.78 -17.55
N PHE A 371 -14.52 3.58 -16.33
CA PHE A 371 -13.94 2.68 -15.34
C PHE A 371 -14.90 1.51 -15.09
N THR A 372 -14.55 0.36 -15.63
CA THR A 372 -15.29 -0.89 -15.37
C THR A 372 -14.65 -1.64 -14.21
N TYR A 373 -15.46 -2.23 -13.35
CA TYR A 373 -14.94 -3.13 -12.33
C TYR A 373 -14.22 -4.31 -12.96
N LEU A 374 -13.09 -4.73 -12.38
CA LEU A 374 -12.42 -5.95 -12.81
C LEU A 374 -13.22 -7.16 -12.34
N PRO A 375 -13.85 -7.92 -13.26
CA PRO A 375 -14.67 -9.05 -12.88
C PRO A 375 -13.81 -10.20 -12.35
N ALA A 376 -14.34 -10.93 -11.37
CA ALA A 376 -13.77 -12.19 -10.93
C ALA A 376 -14.57 -13.37 -11.51
N GLY A 377 -13.88 -14.32 -12.15
CA GLY A 377 -14.48 -15.53 -12.72
C GLY A 377 -15.13 -16.41 -11.66
N ALA A 378 -16.09 -17.26 -12.06
CA ALA A 378 -16.86 -18.09 -11.14
C ALA A 378 -15.97 -19.01 -10.28
N ASP A 379 -14.90 -19.54 -10.86
CA ASP A 379 -14.00 -20.50 -10.21
C ASP A 379 -12.82 -19.82 -9.49
N GLU A 380 -12.67 -18.51 -9.63
CA GLU A 380 -11.59 -17.76 -8.96
C GLU A 380 -11.86 -17.66 -7.46
N LYS A 381 -10.80 -17.61 -6.67
CA LYS A 381 -10.84 -17.49 -5.21
C LYS A 381 -9.94 -16.36 -4.75
N SER A 382 -10.30 -15.74 -3.63
CA SER A 382 -9.41 -14.80 -2.95
C SER A 382 -8.06 -15.46 -2.68
N THR A 383 -6.97 -14.76 -2.95
CA THR A 383 -5.61 -15.30 -2.80
C THR A 383 -4.95 -14.88 -1.50
N SER A 384 -5.48 -13.82 -0.87
CA SER A 384 -5.02 -13.30 0.41
C SER A 384 -6.14 -12.46 1.06
N ASN A 385 -5.89 -11.85 2.22
CA ASN A 385 -6.79 -10.82 2.75
C ASN A 385 -6.73 -9.53 1.92
N ILE A 386 -5.57 -9.23 1.33
CA ILE A 386 -5.35 -8.04 0.49
C ILE A 386 -6.05 -8.20 -0.86
N TRP A 387 -5.86 -9.35 -1.55
CA TRP A 387 -6.53 -9.67 -2.81
C TRP A 387 -7.72 -10.58 -2.56
N SER A 388 -8.89 -10.01 -2.53
CA SER A 388 -10.14 -10.70 -2.23
C SER A 388 -11.17 -10.56 -3.34
N ILE A 389 -12.15 -11.44 -3.31
CA ILE A 389 -13.30 -11.40 -4.22
C ILE A 389 -14.52 -11.01 -3.41
N LYS A 390 -15.23 -9.99 -3.91
CA LYS A 390 -16.43 -9.45 -3.28
C LYS A 390 -17.54 -9.22 -4.29
N HIS A 391 -18.72 -8.87 -3.79
CA HIS A 391 -19.86 -8.51 -4.62
C HIS A 391 -20.18 -7.03 -4.44
N ILE A 392 -20.39 -6.35 -5.55
CA ILE A 392 -20.69 -4.93 -5.60
C ILE A 392 -21.95 -4.68 -6.43
N ASP A 393 -22.79 -3.77 -5.97
CA ASP A 393 -23.86 -3.24 -6.80
C ASP A 393 -23.27 -2.25 -7.80
N ALA A 394 -23.30 -2.60 -9.07
CA ALA A 394 -22.73 -1.77 -10.14
C ALA A 394 -23.39 -0.40 -10.25
N SER A 395 -24.64 -0.25 -9.84
CA SER A 395 -25.39 1.01 -9.93
C SER A 395 -25.05 2.01 -8.83
N THR A 396 -24.67 1.53 -7.66
CA THR A 396 -24.35 2.37 -6.49
C THR A 396 -22.86 2.38 -6.12
N GLY A 397 -22.11 1.38 -6.58
CA GLY A 397 -20.70 1.20 -6.21
C GLY A 397 -20.50 0.77 -4.76
N ARG A 398 -21.51 0.24 -4.11
CA ARG A 398 -21.48 -0.26 -2.73
C ARG A 398 -21.31 -1.77 -2.67
N TRP A 399 -20.61 -2.25 -1.64
CA TRP A 399 -20.58 -3.68 -1.34
C TRP A 399 -21.97 -4.19 -0.99
N VAL A 400 -22.31 -5.36 -1.52
CA VAL A 400 -23.60 -6.00 -1.30
C VAL A 400 -23.41 -7.51 -1.08
N GLU A 401 -24.44 -8.15 -0.54
CA GLU A 401 -24.47 -9.60 -0.43
C GLU A 401 -24.55 -10.27 -1.82
N PRO A 402 -23.99 -11.49 -1.99
CA PRO A 402 -23.98 -12.20 -3.28
C PRO A 402 -25.35 -12.36 -3.93
N SER A 403 -26.40 -12.47 -3.12
CA SER A 403 -27.79 -12.64 -3.55
C SER A 403 -28.53 -11.34 -3.86
N ALA A 404 -27.90 -10.18 -3.65
CA ALA A 404 -28.55 -8.90 -3.89
C ALA A 404 -28.81 -8.68 -5.39
N PRO A 405 -29.96 -8.09 -5.75
CA PRO A 405 -30.24 -7.71 -7.15
C PRO A 405 -29.14 -6.82 -7.71
N GLY A 406 -28.64 -7.12 -8.91
CA GLY A 406 -27.58 -6.35 -9.55
C GLY A 406 -26.17 -6.60 -8.99
N ALA A 407 -25.99 -7.52 -8.06
CA ALA A 407 -24.68 -7.87 -7.52
C ALA A 407 -23.81 -8.46 -8.62
N ILE A 408 -22.62 -7.87 -8.81
CA ILE A 408 -21.57 -8.41 -9.67
C ILE A 408 -20.37 -8.83 -8.84
N ARG A 409 -19.72 -9.92 -9.26
CA ARG A 409 -18.55 -10.48 -8.59
C ARG A 409 -17.29 -9.86 -9.14
N VAL A 410 -16.48 -9.24 -8.28
CA VAL A 410 -15.34 -8.42 -8.66
C VAL A 410 -14.12 -8.68 -7.80
N TRP A 411 -12.95 -8.41 -8.32
CA TRP A 411 -11.73 -8.35 -7.53
C TRP A 411 -11.67 -7.08 -6.68
N ALA A 412 -11.14 -7.24 -5.49
CA ALA A 412 -10.88 -6.16 -4.54
C ALA A 412 -9.44 -6.23 -4.02
N TYR A 413 -8.85 -5.06 -3.83
CA TYR A 413 -7.57 -4.85 -3.18
C TYR A 413 -7.76 -4.02 -1.92
N ARG A 414 -7.30 -4.51 -0.76
CA ARG A 414 -7.49 -3.85 0.54
C ARG A 414 -8.94 -3.40 0.77
N ASP A 415 -9.88 -4.30 0.52
CA ASP A 415 -11.32 -4.07 0.64
C ASP A 415 -11.89 -2.96 -0.27
N ARG A 416 -11.19 -2.60 -1.34
CA ARG A 416 -11.63 -1.65 -2.37
C ARG A 416 -11.69 -2.33 -3.73
N PRO A 417 -12.72 -2.06 -4.55
CA PRO A 417 -12.80 -2.65 -5.88
C PRO A 417 -11.66 -2.14 -6.76
N VAL A 418 -11.16 -3.00 -7.63
CA VAL A 418 -10.21 -2.63 -8.67
C VAL A 418 -10.89 -2.52 -10.02
N TYR A 419 -10.30 -1.74 -10.91
CA TYR A 419 -10.91 -1.28 -12.14
C TYR A 419 -10.03 -1.51 -13.36
N LEU A 420 -10.67 -1.50 -14.52
CA LEU A 420 -10.05 -1.36 -15.84
C LEU A 420 -10.45 -0.02 -16.43
N CYS A 421 -9.60 0.54 -17.27
CA CYS A 421 -9.88 1.78 -17.99
C CYS A 421 -10.26 1.52 -19.46
N ALA A 422 -11.38 2.08 -19.89
CA ALA A 422 -11.83 1.96 -21.29
C ALA A 422 -10.97 2.74 -22.31
N ARG A 423 -10.07 3.60 -21.84
CA ARG A 423 -9.14 4.36 -22.67
C ARG A 423 -7.91 3.54 -23.06
N ASP A 424 -7.51 2.61 -22.19
CA ASP A 424 -6.42 1.68 -22.47
C ASP A 424 -6.81 0.77 -23.65
N LYS A 425 -6.02 0.77 -24.71
CA LYS A 425 -6.31 0.06 -25.96
C LYS A 425 -5.40 -1.13 -26.20
N VAL A 426 -4.18 -1.04 -25.71
CA VAL A 426 -3.17 -2.09 -25.87
C VAL A 426 -2.53 -2.41 -24.49
N PRO A 427 -1.93 -3.61 -24.35
CA PRO A 427 -1.17 -3.93 -23.15
C PRO A 427 -0.09 -2.89 -22.86
N GLY A 428 0.00 -2.46 -21.59
CA GLY A 428 0.95 -1.43 -21.17
C GLY A 428 0.43 0.01 -21.27
N ASP A 429 -0.78 0.23 -21.81
CA ASP A 429 -1.44 1.54 -21.70
C ASP A 429 -1.80 1.85 -20.24
N TYR A 430 -1.67 3.11 -19.84
CA TYR A 430 -2.02 3.62 -18.51
C TYR A 430 -2.68 5.02 -18.57
N GLU A 431 -3.50 5.23 -19.58
CA GLU A 431 -4.14 6.51 -19.91
C GLU A 431 -5.02 7.08 -18.78
N CYS A 432 -5.42 6.24 -17.82
CA CYS A 432 -6.23 6.64 -16.71
C CYS A 432 -5.43 6.82 -15.41
N ASP A 433 -4.13 6.59 -15.44
CA ASP A 433 -3.32 6.82 -14.25
C ASP A 433 -3.34 8.31 -13.88
N SER A 434 -3.52 8.58 -12.60
CA SER A 434 -3.64 9.93 -12.05
C SER A 434 -4.85 10.73 -12.54
N TRP A 435 -5.81 10.10 -13.22
CA TRP A 435 -7.04 10.80 -13.58
C TRP A 435 -7.88 11.12 -12.33
N GLY A 436 -8.25 12.38 -12.19
CA GLY A 436 -9.02 12.88 -11.06
C GLY A 436 -8.16 13.32 -9.87
N GLU A 437 -6.86 13.45 -10.07
CA GLU A 437 -6.01 14.09 -9.08
C GLU A 437 -6.31 15.57 -8.93
N PHE A 438 -6.40 16.02 -7.68
CA PHE A 438 -6.35 17.43 -7.34
C PHE A 438 -5.39 17.63 -6.18
N SER A 439 -4.76 18.79 -6.15
CA SER A 439 -3.92 19.24 -5.04
C SER A 439 -2.80 18.26 -4.64
N GLY A 440 -2.08 17.74 -5.62
CA GLY A 440 -0.86 17.02 -5.33
C GLY A 440 -1.02 15.54 -5.02
N MET A 441 -1.67 14.81 -5.92
CA MET A 441 -1.50 13.35 -6.05
C MET A 441 -2.21 12.46 -5.02
N ARG A 442 -3.21 12.94 -4.30
CA ARG A 442 -3.85 12.13 -3.26
C ARG A 442 -5.12 11.41 -3.69
N ASN A 443 -5.89 12.00 -4.61
CA ASN A 443 -7.17 11.48 -5.06
C ASN A 443 -7.13 11.09 -6.54
N GLY A 444 -7.97 10.15 -6.94
CA GLY A 444 -8.08 9.72 -8.33
C GLY A 444 -7.76 8.25 -8.57
N TRP A 445 -7.76 7.86 -9.83
CA TRP A 445 -7.38 6.50 -10.20
C TRP A 445 -5.87 6.37 -10.27
N LYS A 446 -5.35 5.31 -9.66
CA LYS A 446 -3.93 4.98 -9.59
C LYS A 446 -3.69 3.59 -10.14
N THR A 447 -2.68 3.49 -10.98
CA THR A 447 -2.14 2.21 -11.44
C THR A 447 -1.31 1.57 -10.33
N PHE A 448 -1.31 0.25 -10.29
CA PHE A 448 -0.42 -0.50 -9.40
C PHE A 448 0.98 -0.56 -10.00
N TRP A 449 1.77 0.47 -9.78
CA TRP A 449 3.16 0.51 -10.21
C TRP A 449 3.99 -0.49 -9.42
N ILE A 450 4.46 -1.52 -10.09
CA ILE A 450 5.42 -2.47 -9.52
C ILE A 450 6.81 -1.86 -9.56
N ARG A 451 7.14 -1.24 -10.69
CA ARG A 451 8.35 -0.47 -10.88
C ARG A 451 8.00 0.78 -11.67
N GLU A 452 8.34 1.93 -11.15
CA GLU A 452 8.15 3.21 -11.83
C GLU A 452 9.52 3.80 -12.17
N VAL A 453 9.74 4.14 -13.43
CA VAL A 453 11.02 4.63 -13.96
C VAL A 453 11.12 6.14 -13.86
N PHE A 454 9.99 6.85 -14.04
CA PHE A 454 9.96 8.31 -13.97
C PHE A 454 9.28 8.77 -12.68
N GLY A 455 9.96 9.63 -11.91
CA GLY A 455 9.33 10.32 -10.81
C GLY A 455 8.17 11.17 -11.30
N ARG A 456 7.06 11.14 -10.62
CA ARG A 456 6.01 12.14 -10.82
C ARG A 456 6.55 13.46 -10.30
N GLY A 457 6.70 14.43 -11.19
CA GLY A 457 7.16 15.77 -10.88
C GLY A 457 6.20 16.52 -9.95
#